data_ca63a94ad8986cccd6b73354a9c4eb3f
#
_entry.id   ca63a94ad8986cccd6b73354a9c4eb3f
#
_cell.length_a   1.000
_cell.length_b   1.000
_cell.length_c   1.000
_cell.angle_alpha   90.00
_cell.angle_beta   90.00
_cell.angle_gamma   90.00
#
_symmetry.space_group_name_H-M   'P 1'
#
loop_
_entity.id
_entity.type
_entity.pdbx_description
1 polymer ?
#
loop_
_entity_poly.entity_id
_entity_poly.type
_entity_poly.pdbx_seq_one_letter_code
_entity_poly.pdbx_strand_id
1 'polypeptide(L)'
;MNFRRLKYFVKIVDIGSLTQAAEVLHIAQPALSQQVATLEGELNQQLLIRTKRGVTPTDAGTILYTHARAILRQCEQAQLAVHNVGQALSGQVSIGFAPGTAASSITMPLLQAVRAEFPEIVIYLHENSGAVLNEKLINHQLDMAVIYEHSPVAGVSSQALLKEDLFLVGTQDCPGQSVDVNAIAQMNLFLPSDYSAIRLRVDEAFSLRRLTAKVIGEIESIATLTAAIASGMGVAVLPESAARSLCGAVNGWMSRITTPSMSLSLSLNLPARANLSPQAQAVKELLMSVISSPVMEKRQWQLVS
;
A
#
# COMPACT_ATOMS: atom_id res chain seq x y z
N MET A 1 18.08 21.66 -17.40
CA MET A 1 17.85 20.33 -16.76
C MET A 1 17.73 19.27 -17.84
N ASN A 2 18.45 18.14 -17.77
CA ASN A 2 18.31 17.05 -18.71
C ASN A 2 18.03 15.70 -18.00
N PHE A 3 17.46 14.77 -18.76
CA PHE A 3 17.01 13.47 -18.28
C PHE A 3 18.12 12.64 -17.60
N ARG A 4 19.34 12.66 -18.14
CA ARG A 4 20.48 11.94 -17.59
C ARG A 4 20.86 12.45 -16.20
N ARG A 5 20.85 13.76 -15.98
CA ARG A 5 21.14 14.37 -14.66
C ARG A 5 20.09 14.04 -13.63
N LEU A 6 18.81 14.02 -14.02
CA LEU A 6 17.73 13.57 -13.14
C LEU A 6 17.94 12.12 -12.70
N LYS A 7 18.28 11.23 -13.65
CA LYS A 7 18.58 9.82 -13.35
C LYS A 7 19.76 9.69 -12.39
N TYR A 8 20.81 10.45 -12.57
CA TYR A 8 21.97 10.44 -11.70
C TYR A 8 21.62 10.94 -10.29
N PHE A 9 20.91 12.04 -10.20
CA PHE A 9 20.47 12.62 -8.93
C PHE A 9 19.58 11.64 -8.15
N VAL A 10 18.57 11.06 -8.78
CA VAL A 10 17.69 10.06 -8.15
C VAL A 10 18.51 8.87 -7.65
N LYS A 11 19.44 8.34 -8.46
CA LYS A 11 20.25 7.21 -8.06
C LYS A 11 21.17 7.49 -6.86
N ILE A 12 21.69 8.72 -6.76
CA ILE A 12 22.50 9.14 -5.61
C ILE A 12 21.65 9.19 -4.33
N VAL A 13 20.44 9.73 -4.42
CA VAL A 13 19.53 9.81 -3.27
C VAL A 13 19.10 8.41 -2.83
N ASP A 14 18.76 7.51 -3.78
CA ASP A 14 18.37 6.13 -3.50
C ASP A 14 19.44 5.34 -2.74
N ILE A 15 20.72 5.56 -3.11
CA ILE A 15 21.87 4.83 -2.52
C ILE A 15 22.41 5.52 -1.27
N GLY A 16 22.27 6.86 -1.18
CA GLY A 16 22.86 7.66 -0.10
C GLY A 16 24.39 7.82 -0.17
N SER A 17 25.02 7.45 -1.30
CA SER A 17 26.47 7.50 -1.50
C SER A 17 26.83 7.85 -2.95
N LEU A 18 27.63 8.90 -3.13
CA LEU A 18 28.15 9.29 -4.45
C LEU A 18 29.08 8.24 -5.06
N THR A 19 29.94 7.62 -4.25
CA THR A 19 30.88 6.60 -4.71
C THR A 19 30.15 5.34 -5.18
N GLN A 20 29.27 4.81 -4.35
CA GLN A 20 28.49 3.62 -4.72
C GLN A 20 27.54 3.90 -5.90
N ALA A 21 26.94 5.10 -5.96
CA ALA A 21 26.11 5.48 -7.10
C ALA A 21 26.94 5.55 -8.40
N ALA A 22 28.17 6.05 -8.36
CA ALA A 22 29.06 6.10 -9.51
C ALA A 22 29.44 4.69 -10.01
N GLU A 23 29.69 3.75 -9.09
CA GLU A 23 29.94 2.33 -9.39
C GLU A 23 28.74 1.69 -10.10
N VAL A 24 27.54 1.85 -9.53
CA VAL A 24 26.29 1.30 -10.11
C VAL A 24 25.97 1.91 -11.47
N LEU A 25 26.32 3.18 -11.68
CA LEU A 25 26.11 3.91 -12.94
C LEU A 25 27.23 3.70 -13.95
N HIS A 26 28.30 2.97 -13.58
CA HIS A 26 29.48 2.71 -14.40
C HIS A 26 30.14 3.99 -14.92
N ILE A 27 30.27 5.00 -14.06
CA ILE A 27 30.93 6.28 -14.38
C ILE A 27 31.91 6.68 -13.27
N ALA A 28 32.87 7.55 -13.61
CA ALA A 28 33.80 8.07 -12.62
C ALA A 28 33.08 8.98 -11.60
N GLN A 29 33.35 8.79 -10.31
CA GLN A 29 32.75 9.59 -9.24
C GLN A 29 32.92 11.12 -9.43
N PRO A 30 34.09 11.66 -9.88
CA PRO A 30 34.21 13.09 -10.17
C PRO A 30 33.26 13.55 -11.27
N ALA A 31 33.03 12.73 -12.31
CA ALA A 31 32.10 13.04 -13.37
C ALA A 31 30.66 13.09 -12.87
N LEU A 32 30.25 12.12 -12.02
CA LEU A 32 28.94 12.11 -11.38
C LEU A 32 28.74 13.37 -10.51
N SER A 33 29.75 13.71 -9.69
CA SER A 33 29.72 14.92 -8.84
C SER A 33 29.55 16.20 -9.67
N GLN A 34 30.24 16.31 -10.82
CA GLN A 34 30.11 17.45 -11.72
C GLN A 34 28.72 17.54 -12.36
N GLN A 35 28.10 16.42 -12.71
CA GLN A 35 26.72 16.40 -13.25
C GLN A 35 25.71 16.91 -12.23
N VAL A 36 25.87 16.53 -10.95
CA VAL A 36 25.03 17.06 -9.86
C VAL A 36 25.27 18.55 -9.66
N ALA A 37 26.52 18.99 -9.56
CA ALA A 37 26.86 20.42 -9.41
C ALA A 37 26.27 21.25 -10.56
N THR A 38 26.29 20.72 -11.79
CA THR A 38 25.66 21.39 -12.93
C THR A 38 24.12 21.46 -12.76
N LEU A 39 23.47 20.41 -12.25
CA LEU A 39 22.05 20.42 -11.99
C LEU A 39 21.66 21.41 -10.88
N GLU A 40 22.46 21.46 -9.80
CA GLU A 40 22.33 22.45 -8.72
C GLU A 40 22.49 23.89 -9.25
N GLY A 41 23.47 24.13 -10.12
CA GLY A 41 23.68 25.41 -10.77
C GLY A 41 22.52 25.81 -11.70
N GLU A 42 21.97 24.90 -12.49
CA GLU A 42 20.80 25.16 -13.35
C GLU A 42 19.53 25.53 -12.55
N LEU A 43 19.37 24.98 -11.37
CA LEU A 43 18.21 25.23 -10.50
C LEU A 43 18.48 26.35 -9.48
N ASN A 44 19.71 26.82 -9.40
CA ASN A 44 20.18 27.76 -8.39
C ASN A 44 19.82 27.35 -6.97
N GLN A 45 19.90 26.04 -6.69
CA GLN A 45 19.58 25.41 -5.41
C GLN A 45 20.57 24.29 -5.11
N GLN A 46 21.00 24.19 -3.85
CA GLN A 46 21.69 23.01 -3.39
C GLN A 46 20.68 21.88 -3.20
N LEU A 47 20.94 20.72 -3.81
CA LEU A 47 20.04 19.57 -3.77
C LEU A 47 20.51 18.47 -2.80
N LEU A 48 21.81 18.41 -2.54
CA LEU A 48 22.42 17.36 -1.72
C LEU A 48 23.26 17.92 -0.59
N ILE A 49 23.12 17.34 0.60
CA ILE A 49 23.99 17.53 1.76
C ILE A 49 24.99 16.39 1.76
N ARG A 50 26.29 16.71 1.72
CA ARG A 50 27.38 15.73 1.74
C ARG A 50 28.02 15.71 3.12
N THR A 51 28.07 14.55 3.75
CA THR A 51 28.67 14.34 5.07
C THR A 51 29.64 13.16 5.04
N LYS A 52 30.42 12.97 6.11
CA LYS A 52 31.25 11.75 6.28
C LYS A 52 30.42 10.46 6.38
N ARG A 53 29.12 10.57 6.65
CA ARG A 53 28.18 9.44 6.78
C ARG A 53 27.45 9.11 5.48
N GLY A 54 27.61 9.92 4.44
CA GLY A 54 26.95 9.75 3.15
C GLY A 54 26.33 11.05 2.60
N VAL A 55 25.35 10.85 1.74
CA VAL A 55 24.66 11.95 1.02
C VAL A 55 23.16 11.87 1.33
N THR A 56 22.58 13.01 1.71
CA THR A 56 21.13 13.15 1.94
C THR A 56 20.59 14.32 1.11
N PRO A 57 19.32 14.29 0.65
CA PRO A 57 18.75 15.42 -0.03
C PRO A 57 18.49 16.60 0.93
N THR A 58 18.56 17.83 0.41
CA THR A 58 18.00 19.05 1.03
C THR A 58 16.48 19.05 0.86
N ASP A 59 15.76 20.05 1.41
CA ASP A 59 14.33 20.24 1.14
C ASP A 59 14.06 20.43 -0.36
N ALA A 60 14.86 21.25 -1.06
CA ALA A 60 14.80 21.40 -2.50
C ALA A 60 15.13 20.08 -3.24
N GLY A 61 16.09 19.32 -2.71
CA GLY A 61 16.43 17.99 -3.20
C GLY A 61 15.28 17.01 -3.05
N THR A 62 14.59 17.01 -1.94
CA THR A 62 13.41 16.13 -1.70
C THR A 62 12.27 16.45 -2.67
N ILE A 63 12.00 17.74 -2.90
CA ILE A 63 11.01 18.18 -3.89
C ILE A 63 11.42 17.68 -5.30
N LEU A 64 12.67 17.95 -5.69
CA LEU A 64 13.17 17.51 -7.01
C LEU A 64 13.15 15.99 -7.13
N TYR A 65 13.52 15.25 -6.09
CA TYR A 65 13.53 13.78 -6.09
C TYR A 65 12.16 13.21 -6.44
N THR A 66 11.10 13.73 -5.81
CA THR A 66 9.72 13.32 -6.09
C THR A 66 9.35 13.55 -7.56
N HIS A 67 9.60 14.78 -8.07
CA HIS A 67 9.31 15.12 -9.46
C HIS A 67 10.19 14.35 -10.45
N ALA A 68 11.48 14.19 -10.15
CA ALA A 68 12.41 13.47 -11.01
C ALA A 68 12.01 12.00 -11.19
N ARG A 69 11.59 11.32 -10.13
CA ARG A 69 11.08 9.94 -10.21
C ARG A 69 9.85 9.84 -11.11
N ALA A 70 8.90 10.77 -10.97
CA ALA A 70 7.71 10.82 -11.81
C ALA A 70 8.07 11.02 -13.31
N ILE A 71 8.96 11.96 -13.61
CA ILE A 71 9.43 12.24 -14.98
C ILE A 71 10.14 11.00 -15.57
N LEU A 72 11.05 10.39 -14.80
CA LEU A 72 11.80 9.21 -15.24
C LEU A 72 10.85 8.05 -15.56
N ARG A 73 9.88 7.79 -14.69
CA ARG A 73 8.88 6.76 -14.90
C ARG A 73 7.99 7.02 -16.12
N GLN A 74 7.53 8.26 -16.30
CA GLN A 74 6.75 8.63 -17.50
C GLN A 74 7.53 8.43 -18.79
N CYS A 75 8.83 8.74 -18.81
CA CYS A 75 9.68 8.48 -19.98
C CYS A 75 9.83 6.98 -20.25
N GLU A 76 10.02 6.16 -19.22
CA GLU A 76 10.07 4.70 -19.37
C GLU A 76 8.74 4.14 -19.88
N GLN A 77 7.61 4.62 -19.36
CA GLN A 77 6.28 4.24 -19.83
C GLN A 77 6.04 4.64 -21.29
N ALA A 78 6.47 5.84 -21.70
CA ALA A 78 6.36 6.28 -23.08
C ALA A 78 7.20 5.42 -24.03
N GLN A 79 8.42 5.06 -23.65
CA GLN A 79 9.28 4.15 -24.42
C GLN A 79 8.65 2.77 -24.58
N LEU A 80 8.11 2.20 -23.49
CA LEU A 80 7.41 0.91 -23.52
C LEU A 80 6.14 0.97 -24.36
N ALA A 81 5.35 2.04 -24.27
CA ALA A 81 4.13 2.21 -25.05
C ALA A 81 4.43 2.24 -26.56
N VAL A 82 5.50 2.93 -26.96
CA VAL A 82 5.95 2.96 -28.37
C VAL A 82 6.47 1.58 -28.80
N HIS A 83 7.23 0.91 -27.93
CA HIS A 83 7.79 -0.42 -28.24
C HIS A 83 6.68 -1.46 -28.40
N ASN A 84 5.62 -1.39 -27.62
CA ASN A 84 4.51 -2.36 -27.61
C ASN A 84 3.47 -2.12 -28.74
N VAL A 85 3.65 -1.13 -29.61
CA VAL A 85 2.73 -0.93 -30.75
C VAL A 85 2.72 -2.16 -31.65
N GLY A 86 1.58 -2.84 -31.72
CA GLY A 86 1.42 -4.07 -32.51
C GLY A 86 2.02 -5.34 -31.88
N GLN A 87 2.45 -5.28 -30.62
CA GLN A 87 2.99 -6.43 -29.87
C GLN A 87 2.11 -6.74 -28.65
N ALA A 88 2.34 -7.92 -28.02
CA ALA A 88 1.72 -8.24 -26.74
C ALA A 88 2.13 -7.22 -25.65
N LEU A 89 1.19 -6.88 -24.76
CA LEU A 89 1.48 -5.99 -23.63
C LEU A 89 2.58 -6.59 -22.76
N SER A 90 3.63 -5.81 -22.56
CA SER A 90 4.79 -6.20 -21.74
C SER A 90 5.22 -5.08 -20.82
N GLY A 91 6.09 -5.40 -19.84
CA GLY A 91 6.64 -4.42 -18.90
C GLY A 91 6.24 -4.69 -17.46
N GLN A 92 6.34 -3.66 -16.61
CA GLN A 92 6.16 -3.77 -15.17
C GLN A 92 4.92 -3.02 -14.71
N VAL A 93 4.17 -3.62 -13.77
CA VAL A 93 3.05 -2.97 -13.07
C VAL A 93 3.25 -3.13 -11.57
N SER A 94 3.27 -2.02 -10.84
CA SER A 94 3.48 -1.98 -9.39
C SER A 94 2.17 -1.76 -8.66
N ILE A 95 1.78 -2.73 -7.83
CA ILE A 95 0.51 -2.72 -7.09
C ILE A 95 0.78 -2.78 -5.59
N GLY A 96 0.14 -1.89 -4.83
CA GLY A 96 0.14 -1.92 -3.37
C GLY A 96 -1.08 -2.64 -2.81
N PHE A 97 -0.89 -3.42 -1.75
CA PHE A 97 -1.97 -4.01 -0.95
C PHE A 97 -1.72 -3.74 0.52
N ALA A 98 -2.74 -3.31 1.24
CA ALA A 98 -2.63 -3.18 2.69
C ALA A 98 -2.69 -4.57 3.36
N PRO A 99 -1.81 -4.86 4.36
CA PRO A 99 -1.78 -6.15 5.03
C PRO A 99 -3.10 -6.51 5.70
N GLY A 100 -3.43 -7.80 5.73
CA GLY A 100 -4.62 -8.30 6.41
C GLY A 100 -5.93 -7.76 5.87
N THR A 101 -5.95 -7.27 4.63
CA THR A 101 -7.15 -6.77 3.95
C THR A 101 -7.80 -7.84 3.09
N ALA A 102 -9.00 -7.58 2.58
CA ALA A 102 -9.63 -8.37 1.51
C ALA A 102 -8.71 -8.50 0.29
N ALA A 103 -7.75 -7.60 0.16
CA ALA A 103 -6.70 -7.68 -0.83
C ALA A 103 -5.94 -9.02 -0.81
N SER A 104 -5.74 -9.64 0.36
CA SER A 104 -5.16 -10.99 0.45
C SER A 104 -5.97 -12.04 -0.32
N SER A 105 -7.30 -11.88 -0.37
CA SER A 105 -8.19 -12.76 -1.15
C SER A 105 -8.27 -12.40 -2.63
N ILE A 106 -7.90 -11.18 -3.00
CA ILE A 106 -7.91 -10.66 -4.37
C ILE A 106 -6.58 -10.96 -5.06
N THR A 107 -5.49 -10.93 -4.32
CA THR A 107 -4.12 -10.98 -4.85
C THR A 107 -3.87 -12.22 -5.70
N MET A 108 -4.16 -13.42 -5.18
CA MET A 108 -3.87 -14.67 -5.92
C MET A 108 -4.71 -14.81 -7.20
N PRO A 109 -6.04 -14.58 -7.19
CA PRO A 109 -6.83 -14.55 -8.41
C PRO A 109 -6.34 -13.53 -9.45
N LEU A 110 -5.93 -12.33 -8.99
CA LEU A 110 -5.36 -11.31 -9.89
C LEU A 110 -4.05 -11.79 -10.53
N LEU A 111 -3.12 -12.33 -9.75
CA LEU A 111 -1.86 -12.85 -10.28
C LEU A 111 -2.08 -13.98 -11.30
N GLN A 112 -3.03 -14.87 -11.03
CA GLN A 112 -3.41 -15.94 -11.95
C GLN A 112 -3.99 -15.38 -13.25
N ALA A 113 -4.90 -14.41 -13.17
CA ALA A 113 -5.50 -13.76 -14.34
C ALA A 113 -4.45 -13.03 -15.19
N VAL A 114 -3.59 -12.24 -14.55
CA VAL A 114 -2.49 -11.54 -15.26
C VAL A 114 -1.57 -12.54 -15.95
N ARG A 115 -1.19 -13.63 -15.28
CA ARG A 115 -0.32 -14.65 -15.85
C ARG A 115 -0.94 -15.36 -17.05
N ALA A 116 -2.26 -15.54 -17.05
CA ALA A 116 -3.00 -16.19 -18.13
C ALA A 116 -3.18 -15.29 -19.34
N GLU A 117 -3.53 -13.99 -19.13
CA GLU A 117 -3.87 -13.08 -20.22
C GLU A 117 -2.68 -12.25 -20.71
N PHE A 118 -1.75 -11.89 -19.82
CA PHE A 118 -0.61 -11.02 -20.11
C PHE A 118 0.69 -11.61 -19.56
N PRO A 119 1.20 -12.71 -20.12
CA PRO A 119 2.37 -13.44 -19.60
C PRO A 119 3.66 -12.62 -19.57
N GLU A 120 3.77 -11.58 -20.40
CA GLU A 120 4.92 -10.68 -20.48
C GLU A 120 4.85 -9.49 -19.49
N ILE A 121 3.75 -9.36 -18.71
CA ILE A 121 3.64 -8.36 -17.66
C ILE A 121 4.23 -8.91 -16.37
N VAL A 122 5.17 -8.18 -15.77
CA VAL A 122 5.76 -8.47 -14.48
C VAL A 122 5.06 -7.65 -13.40
N ILE A 123 4.41 -8.32 -12.45
CA ILE A 123 3.77 -7.64 -11.30
C ILE A 123 4.79 -7.45 -10.19
N TYR A 124 4.94 -6.20 -9.74
CA TYR A 124 5.63 -5.83 -8.51
C TYR A 124 4.58 -5.60 -7.41
N LEU A 125 4.49 -6.53 -6.49
CA LEU A 125 3.53 -6.47 -5.40
C LEU A 125 4.20 -5.87 -4.16
N HIS A 126 3.59 -4.82 -3.63
CA HIS A 126 4.03 -4.16 -2.40
C HIS A 126 2.97 -4.36 -1.32
N GLU A 127 3.37 -4.89 -0.18
CA GLU A 127 2.51 -4.99 0.99
C GLU A 127 3.00 -3.99 2.05
N ASN A 128 2.14 -3.05 2.42
CA ASN A 128 2.47 -2.02 3.42
C ASN A 128 1.19 -1.34 3.94
N SER A 129 1.30 -0.53 5.00
CA SER A 129 0.17 0.26 5.51
C SER A 129 -0.42 1.19 4.45
N GLY A 130 -1.71 1.51 4.55
CA GLY A 130 -2.40 2.39 3.60
C GLY A 130 -1.76 3.76 3.47
N ALA A 131 -1.23 4.32 4.56
CA ALA A 131 -0.52 5.59 4.56
C ALA A 131 0.74 5.55 3.68
N VAL A 132 1.58 4.53 3.85
CA VAL A 132 2.80 4.33 3.05
C VAL A 132 2.46 4.05 1.58
N LEU A 133 1.40 3.29 1.30
CA LEU A 133 0.97 3.01 -0.06
C LEU A 133 0.45 4.28 -0.76
N ASN A 134 -0.31 5.13 -0.07
CA ASN A 134 -0.75 6.42 -0.60
C ASN A 134 0.43 7.36 -0.88
N GLU A 135 1.40 7.43 0.03
CA GLU A 135 2.65 8.17 -0.21
C GLU A 135 3.37 7.66 -1.48
N LYS A 136 3.49 6.34 -1.63
CA LYS A 136 4.09 5.73 -2.83
C LYS A 136 3.31 6.03 -4.11
N LEU A 137 1.97 6.10 -4.06
CA LEU A 137 1.14 6.53 -5.19
C LEU A 137 1.41 7.98 -5.57
N ILE A 138 1.40 8.90 -4.59
CA ILE A 138 1.68 10.33 -4.79
C ILE A 138 3.07 10.54 -5.39
N ASN A 139 4.05 9.76 -4.92
CA ASN A 139 5.44 9.80 -5.39
C ASN A 139 5.65 8.98 -6.68
N HIS A 140 4.60 8.52 -7.33
CA HIS A 140 4.65 7.71 -8.56
C HIS A 140 5.54 6.46 -8.46
N GLN A 141 5.62 5.85 -7.28
CA GLN A 141 6.32 4.59 -7.05
C GLN A 141 5.41 3.36 -7.22
N LEU A 142 4.09 3.58 -7.21
CA LEU A 142 3.06 2.58 -7.51
C LEU A 142 2.18 3.06 -8.67
N ASP A 143 1.64 2.12 -9.44
CA ASP A 143 0.61 2.38 -10.44
C ASP A 143 -0.76 2.45 -9.79
N MET A 144 -1.03 1.56 -8.85
CA MET A 144 -2.29 1.47 -8.12
C MET A 144 -2.07 0.85 -6.73
N ALA A 145 -3.04 1.05 -5.83
CA ALA A 145 -3.08 0.37 -4.54
C ALA A 145 -4.51 0.01 -4.16
N VAL A 146 -4.66 -1.12 -3.46
CA VAL A 146 -5.93 -1.59 -2.89
C VAL A 146 -5.81 -1.52 -1.38
N ILE A 147 -6.56 -0.59 -0.77
CA ILE A 147 -6.44 -0.28 0.65
C ILE A 147 -7.80 0.03 1.28
N TYR A 148 -7.91 -0.13 2.59
CA TYR A 148 -9.04 0.41 3.33
C TYR A 148 -8.85 1.92 3.53
N GLU A 149 -9.90 2.67 3.22
CA GLU A 149 -9.91 4.12 3.41
C GLU A 149 -10.71 4.51 4.64
N HIS A 150 -10.20 5.52 5.34
CA HIS A 150 -10.92 6.22 6.39
C HIS A 150 -11.34 7.63 5.93
N SER A 151 -10.51 8.29 5.14
CA SER A 151 -10.75 9.63 4.60
C SER A 151 -10.01 9.84 3.27
N PRO A 152 -10.52 10.73 2.40
CA PRO A 152 -9.85 11.08 1.15
C PRO A 152 -8.43 11.62 1.37
N VAL A 153 -7.51 11.24 0.49
CA VAL A 153 -6.10 11.68 0.53
C VAL A 153 -5.82 12.59 -0.66
N ALA A 154 -5.28 13.78 -0.40
CA ALA A 154 -4.92 14.71 -1.47
C ALA A 154 -3.88 14.10 -2.42
N GLY A 155 -4.11 14.25 -3.73
CA GLY A 155 -3.22 13.67 -4.75
C GLY A 155 -3.53 12.21 -5.12
N VAL A 156 -4.53 11.60 -4.50
CA VAL A 156 -5.02 10.24 -4.79
C VAL A 156 -6.45 10.30 -5.28
N SER A 157 -6.76 9.53 -6.31
CA SER A 157 -8.11 9.28 -6.79
C SER A 157 -8.53 7.89 -6.30
N SER A 158 -9.65 7.82 -5.58
CA SER A 158 -10.14 6.59 -4.96
C SER A 158 -11.44 6.14 -5.61
N GLN A 159 -11.53 4.85 -5.89
CA GLN A 159 -12.74 4.17 -6.34
C GLN A 159 -13.10 3.09 -5.32
N ALA A 160 -14.25 3.22 -4.67
CA ALA A 160 -14.72 2.19 -3.76
C ALA A 160 -14.98 0.88 -4.51
N LEU A 161 -14.54 -0.24 -3.94
CA LEU A 161 -14.65 -1.58 -4.49
C LEU A 161 -15.70 -2.39 -3.74
N LEU A 162 -15.53 -2.50 -2.43
CA LEU A 162 -16.43 -3.25 -1.56
C LEU A 162 -16.39 -2.68 -0.14
N LYS A 163 -17.37 -3.05 0.65
CA LYS A 163 -17.49 -2.68 2.06
C LYS A 163 -17.45 -3.95 2.91
N GLU A 164 -16.65 -3.94 3.96
CA GLU A 164 -16.54 -5.03 4.92
C GLU A 164 -16.87 -4.57 6.33
N ASP A 165 -17.59 -5.41 7.07
CA ASP A 165 -17.79 -5.23 8.49
C ASP A 165 -16.55 -5.64 9.28
N LEU A 166 -16.33 -5.02 10.43
CA LEU A 166 -15.27 -5.38 11.35
C LEU A 166 -15.74 -6.44 12.33
N PHE A 167 -14.87 -7.40 12.57
CA PHE A 167 -15.07 -8.51 13.49
C PHE A 167 -14.01 -8.51 14.57
N LEU A 168 -14.41 -8.88 15.79
CA LEU A 168 -13.50 -9.26 16.85
C LEU A 168 -13.08 -10.71 16.65
N VAL A 169 -11.79 -11.01 16.77
CA VAL A 169 -11.23 -12.36 16.61
C VAL A 169 -10.40 -12.77 17.82
N GLY A 170 -10.45 -14.04 18.17
CA GLY A 170 -9.71 -14.62 19.28
C GLY A 170 -9.73 -16.14 19.27
N THR A 171 -9.08 -16.75 20.27
CA THR A 171 -9.06 -18.21 20.47
C THR A 171 -9.66 -18.65 21.81
N GLN A 172 -9.71 -17.76 22.79
CA GLN A 172 -10.26 -18.00 24.11
C GLN A 172 -11.51 -17.15 24.35
N ASP A 173 -12.38 -17.55 25.28
CA ASP A 173 -13.53 -16.77 25.80
C ASP A 173 -14.39 -16.11 24.68
N CYS A 174 -14.92 -16.94 23.78
CA CYS A 174 -15.79 -16.47 22.69
C CYS A 174 -17.01 -15.72 23.23
N PRO A 175 -17.22 -14.44 22.90
CA PRO A 175 -18.38 -13.68 23.37
C PRO A 175 -19.69 -14.04 22.68
N GLY A 176 -19.67 -14.97 21.69
CA GLY A 176 -20.81 -15.37 20.89
C GLY A 176 -20.73 -14.86 19.44
N GLN A 177 -21.86 -14.89 18.72
CA GLN A 177 -21.91 -14.48 17.31
C GLN A 177 -21.73 -12.97 17.10
N SER A 178 -22.06 -12.18 18.11
CA SER A 178 -21.93 -10.73 18.08
C SER A 178 -21.40 -10.18 19.41
N VAL A 179 -20.78 -9.03 19.35
CA VAL A 179 -20.17 -8.36 20.50
C VAL A 179 -20.39 -6.85 20.40
N ASP A 180 -20.56 -6.17 21.54
CA ASP A 180 -20.57 -4.72 21.60
C ASP A 180 -19.22 -4.15 22.08
N VAL A 181 -19.01 -2.85 21.84
CA VAL A 181 -17.74 -2.17 22.16
C VAL A 181 -17.48 -2.12 23.68
N ASN A 182 -18.53 -2.16 24.56
CA ASN A 182 -18.35 -2.17 26.01
C ASN A 182 -17.68 -3.48 26.45
N ALA A 183 -18.09 -4.60 25.88
CA ALA A 183 -17.45 -5.89 26.16
C ALA A 183 -16.01 -5.91 25.64
N ILE A 184 -15.76 -5.36 24.43
CA ILE A 184 -14.41 -5.29 23.83
C ILE A 184 -13.47 -4.44 24.73
N ALA A 185 -13.96 -3.37 25.36
CA ALA A 185 -13.16 -2.50 26.22
C ALA A 185 -12.53 -3.24 27.42
N GLN A 186 -13.09 -4.38 27.83
CA GLN A 186 -12.55 -5.18 28.94
C GLN A 186 -11.50 -6.21 28.50
N MET A 187 -11.30 -6.37 27.19
CA MET A 187 -10.41 -7.38 26.60
C MET A 187 -9.03 -6.82 26.31
N ASN A 188 -8.02 -7.66 26.32
CA ASN A 188 -6.68 -7.31 25.86
C ASN A 188 -6.69 -7.21 24.34
N LEU A 189 -6.49 -6.02 23.78
CA LEU A 189 -6.57 -5.76 22.35
C LEU A 189 -5.19 -5.66 21.71
N PHE A 190 -5.04 -6.33 20.57
CA PHE A 190 -4.02 -6.01 19.57
C PHE A 190 -4.67 -5.17 18.47
N LEU A 191 -4.08 -4.05 18.15
CA LEU A 191 -4.53 -3.15 17.09
C LEU A 191 -3.35 -2.81 16.17
N PRO A 192 -3.60 -2.35 14.93
CA PRO A 192 -2.55 -1.77 14.12
C PRO A 192 -2.19 -0.35 14.60
N SER A 193 -1.19 0.27 13.96
CA SER A 193 -0.75 1.65 14.26
C SER A 193 -1.90 2.65 14.18
N ASP A 194 -1.74 3.79 14.84
CA ASP A 194 -2.73 4.85 15.00
C ASP A 194 -3.20 5.51 13.69
N TYR A 195 -2.39 5.43 12.62
CA TYR A 195 -2.74 5.90 11.27
C TYR A 195 -3.48 4.85 10.41
N SER A 196 -3.70 3.65 10.91
CA SER A 196 -4.46 2.60 10.18
C SER A 196 -5.96 2.93 10.16
N ALA A 197 -6.61 2.73 9.00
CA ALA A 197 -8.06 2.91 8.87
C ALA A 197 -8.85 2.03 9.87
N ILE A 198 -8.37 0.82 10.17
CA ILE A 198 -8.97 -0.07 11.18
C ILE A 198 -8.87 0.58 12.56
N ARG A 199 -7.68 1.08 12.93
CA ARG A 199 -7.45 1.72 14.23
C ARG A 199 -8.30 2.97 14.39
N LEU A 200 -8.32 3.85 13.41
CA LEU A 200 -9.12 5.08 13.41
C LEU A 200 -10.60 4.76 13.61
N ARG A 201 -11.11 3.72 12.96
CA ARG A 201 -12.51 3.30 13.09
C ARG A 201 -12.83 2.74 14.47
N VAL A 202 -11.93 1.97 15.06
CA VAL A 202 -12.05 1.47 16.43
C VAL A 202 -12.04 2.62 17.43
N ASP A 203 -11.05 3.51 17.33
CA ASP A 203 -10.90 4.66 18.26
C ASP A 203 -12.12 5.60 18.18
N GLU A 204 -12.69 5.83 16.99
CA GLU A 204 -13.94 6.57 16.82
C GLU A 204 -15.10 5.91 17.57
N ALA A 205 -15.28 4.58 17.41
CA ALA A 205 -16.35 3.85 18.07
C ALA A 205 -16.21 3.85 19.61
N PHE A 206 -14.98 3.74 20.12
CA PHE A 206 -14.70 3.83 21.55
C PHE A 206 -14.95 5.25 22.09
N SER A 207 -14.51 6.28 21.36
CA SER A 207 -14.71 7.68 21.73
C SER A 207 -16.19 8.05 21.82
N LEU A 208 -17.01 7.60 20.87
CA LEU A 208 -18.47 7.81 20.88
C LEU A 208 -19.15 7.22 22.12
N ARG A 209 -18.59 6.20 22.72
CA ARG A 209 -19.07 5.54 23.95
C ARG A 209 -18.33 5.97 25.21
N ARG A 210 -17.36 6.92 25.08
CA ARG A 210 -16.48 7.37 26.18
C ARG A 210 -15.74 6.21 26.86
N LEU A 211 -15.32 5.23 26.05
CA LEU A 211 -14.55 4.07 26.47
C LEU A 211 -13.08 4.25 26.12
N THR A 212 -12.23 3.53 26.84
CA THR A 212 -10.79 3.43 26.54
C THR A 212 -10.47 1.99 26.17
N ALA A 213 -9.82 1.79 25.03
CA ALA A 213 -9.36 0.47 24.60
C ALA A 213 -8.16 0.02 25.44
N LYS A 214 -8.18 -1.23 25.91
CA LYS A 214 -7.03 -1.83 26.60
C LYS A 214 -6.06 -2.42 25.56
N VAL A 215 -5.31 -1.54 24.90
CA VAL A 215 -4.33 -1.95 23.89
C VAL A 215 -3.08 -2.50 24.57
N ILE A 216 -2.77 -3.78 24.35
CA ILE A 216 -1.60 -4.46 24.89
C ILE A 216 -0.45 -4.57 23.89
N GLY A 217 -0.68 -4.24 22.63
CA GLY A 217 0.35 -4.21 21.59
C GLY A 217 -0.18 -3.67 20.29
N GLU A 218 0.70 -3.01 19.53
CA GLU A 218 0.45 -2.57 18.16
C GLU A 218 1.18 -3.51 17.19
N ILE A 219 0.44 -4.16 16.28
CA ILE A 219 0.98 -5.19 15.39
C ILE A 219 0.49 -4.94 13.96
N GLU A 220 1.41 -4.62 13.06
CA GLU A 220 1.16 -4.44 11.62
C GLU A 220 1.23 -5.77 10.85
N SER A 221 2.10 -6.67 11.27
CA SER A 221 2.31 -7.97 10.60
C SER A 221 1.17 -8.93 10.91
N ILE A 222 0.43 -9.34 9.88
CA ILE A 222 -0.65 -10.33 10.03
C ILE A 222 -0.12 -11.68 10.54
N ALA A 223 1.09 -12.07 10.16
CA ALA A 223 1.71 -13.31 10.63
C ALA A 223 2.02 -13.26 12.14
N THR A 224 2.55 -12.14 12.62
CA THR A 224 2.81 -11.91 14.05
C THR A 224 1.50 -11.84 14.83
N LEU A 225 0.49 -11.13 14.30
CA LEU A 225 -0.83 -11.05 14.90
C LEU A 225 -1.47 -12.43 15.02
N THR A 226 -1.40 -13.24 13.96
CA THR A 226 -1.90 -14.63 13.97
C THR A 226 -1.24 -15.46 15.07
N ALA A 227 0.08 -15.38 15.25
CA ALA A 227 0.80 -16.06 16.30
C ALA A 227 0.40 -15.57 17.70
N ALA A 228 0.21 -14.28 17.90
CA ALA A 228 -0.23 -13.69 19.16
C ALA A 228 -1.66 -14.16 19.55
N ILE A 229 -2.59 -14.16 18.59
CA ILE A 229 -3.96 -14.67 18.80
C ILE A 229 -3.96 -16.17 19.06
N ALA A 230 -3.16 -16.96 18.32
CA ALA A 230 -3.02 -18.41 18.53
C ALA A 230 -2.53 -18.76 19.92
N SER A 231 -1.67 -17.93 20.52
CA SER A 231 -1.16 -18.11 21.89
C SER A 231 -2.15 -17.70 22.99
N GLY A 232 -3.32 -17.16 22.63
CA GLY A 232 -4.33 -16.73 23.59
C GLY A 232 -3.99 -15.45 24.36
N MET A 233 -3.04 -14.64 23.88
CA MET A 233 -2.61 -13.42 24.57
C MET A 233 -3.68 -12.31 24.58
N GLY A 234 -4.61 -12.33 23.61
CA GLY A 234 -5.64 -11.31 23.50
C GLY A 234 -6.49 -11.52 22.25
N VAL A 235 -7.19 -10.46 21.86
CA VAL A 235 -8.10 -10.41 20.71
C VAL A 235 -7.70 -9.29 19.75
N ALA A 236 -8.17 -9.35 18.51
CA ALA A 236 -7.93 -8.30 17.53
C ALA A 236 -9.20 -7.91 16.78
N VAL A 237 -9.23 -6.71 16.21
CA VAL A 237 -10.30 -6.25 15.33
C VAL A 237 -9.81 -6.30 13.89
N LEU A 238 -10.50 -7.04 13.03
CA LEU A 238 -10.14 -7.26 11.64
C LEU A 238 -11.35 -7.13 10.72
N PRO A 239 -11.17 -6.75 9.45
CA PRO A 239 -12.19 -6.90 8.42
C PRO A 239 -12.60 -8.37 8.25
N GLU A 240 -13.81 -8.62 7.80
CA GLU A 240 -14.39 -9.98 7.73
C GLU A 240 -13.50 -10.97 6.99
N SER A 241 -12.94 -10.59 5.85
CA SER A 241 -12.08 -11.47 5.04
C SER A 241 -10.80 -11.89 5.78
N ALA A 242 -10.15 -10.95 6.46
CA ALA A 242 -8.96 -11.20 7.27
C ALA A 242 -9.31 -12.02 8.53
N ALA A 243 -10.43 -11.70 9.18
CA ALA A 243 -10.93 -12.42 10.33
C ALA A 243 -11.19 -13.92 10.02
N ARG A 244 -11.86 -14.20 8.89
CA ARG A 244 -12.09 -15.58 8.42
C ARG A 244 -10.78 -16.32 8.16
N SER A 245 -9.84 -15.68 7.48
CA SER A 245 -8.53 -16.26 7.16
C SER A 245 -7.74 -16.59 8.42
N LEU A 246 -7.66 -15.65 9.37
CA LEU A 246 -6.97 -15.84 10.64
C LEU A 246 -7.63 -16.95 11.47
N CYS A 247 -8.95 -16.92 11.66
CA CYS A 247 -9.66 -17.91 12.44
C CYS A 247 -9.52 -19.33 11.86
N GLY A 248 -9.51 -19.47 10.53
CA GLY A 248 -9.23 -20.76 9.88
C GLY A 248 -7.81 -21.27 10.13
N ALA A 249 -6.83 -20.39 10.25
CA ALA A 249 -5.45 -20.77 10.51
C ALA A 249 -5.17 -21.20 11.97
N VAL A 250 -5.93 -20.64 12.95
CA VAL A 250 -5.68 -20.88 14.39
C VAL A 250 -6.81 -21.62 15.11
N ASN A 251 -7.81 -22.13 14.39
CA ASN A 251 -9.05 -22.66 14.95
C ASN A 251 -9.71 -21.69 15.95
N GLY A 252 -9.69 -20.41 15.60
CA GLY A 252 -10.22 -19.32 16.40
C GLY A 252 -11.72 -19.10 16.15
N TRP A 253 -12.28 -18.14 16.89
CA TRP A 253 -13.63 -17.63 16.71
C TRP A 253 -13.59 -16.19 16.15
N MET A 254 -14.69 -15.79 15.52
CA MET A 254 -14.94 -14.40 15.10
C MET A 254 -16.35 -13.99 15.54
N SER A 255 -16.47 -12.77 16.08
CA SER A 255 -17.72 -12.17 16.53
C SER A 255 -17.95 -10.85 15.81
N ARG A 256 -19.15 -10.67 15.24
CA ARG A 256 -19.49 -9.42 14.55
C ARG A 256 -19.63 -8.28 15.55
N ILE A 257 -19.01 -7.15 15.30
CA ILE A 257 -19.15 -5.96 16.14
C ILE A 257 -20.43 -5.22 15.72
N THR A 258 -21.38 -5.10 16.64
CA THR A 258 -22.74 -4.63 16.29
C THR A 258 -23.12 -3.30 16.91
N THR A 259 -22.49 -2.86 18.01
CA THR A 259 -22.94 -1.67 18.76
C THR A 259 -21.76 -0.80 19.23
N PRO A 260 -21.40 0.25 18.47
CA PRO A 260 -21.89 0.55 17.12
C PRO A 260 -21.36 -0.46 16.08
N SER A 261 -22.08 -0.65 15.00
CA SER A 261 -21.56 -1.43 13.87
C SER A 261 -20.39 -0.67 13.23
N MET A 262 -19.32 -1.40 12.93
CA MET A 262 -18.12 -0.84 12.31
C MET A 262 -17.88 -1.51 10.96
N SER A 263 -17.62 -0.69 9.96
CA SER A 263 -17.28 -1.17 8.62
C SER A 263 -16.26 -0.25 7.96
N LEU A 264 -15.51 -0.77 7.01
CA LEU A 264 -14.55 -0.05 6.19
C LEU A 264 -14.81 -0.31 4.71
N SER A 265 -14.56 0.71 3.89
CA SER A 265 -14.58 0.57 2.44
C SER A 265 -13.19 0.22 1.93
N LEU A 266 -13.08 -0.88 1.20
CA LEU A 266 -11.89 -1.20 0.43
C LEU A 266 -11.96 -0.44 -0.88
N SER A 267 -10.90 0.26 -1.24
CA SER A 267 -10.86 1.14 -2.41
C SER A 267 -9.64 0.85 -3.28
N LEU A 268 -9.82 1.02 -4.58
CA LEU A 268 -8.74 1.10 -5.54
C LEU A 268 -8.28 2.57 -5.63
N ASN A 269 -7.03 2.80 -5.27
CA ASN A 269 -6.40 4.10 -5.26
C ASN A 269 -5.41 4.23 -6.40
N LEU A 270 -5.48 5.38 -7.08
CA LEU A 270 -4.65 5.75 -8.22
C LEU A 270 -4.06 7.14 -7.98
N PRO A 271 -2.91 7.49 -8.57
CA PRO A 271 -2.44 8.87 -8.59
C PRO A 271 -3.45 9.77 -9.30
N ALA A 272 -3.89 10.87 -8.67
CA ALA A 272 -5.00 11.71 -9.17
C ALA A 272 -4.76 12.34 -10.56
N ARG A 273 -3.51 12.51 -10.99
CA ARG A 273 -3.14 13.21 -12.24
C ARG A 273 -2.31 12.35 -13.21
N ALA A 274 -2.09 11.09 -12.92
CA ALA A 274 -1.32 10.23 -13.80
C ALA A 274 -2.24 9.42 -14.72
N ASN A 275 -1.94 9.42 -16.01
CA ASN A 275 -2.48 8.42 -16.93
C ASN A 275 -1.77 7.10 -16.65
N LEU A 276 -2.52 6.04 -16.42
CA LEU A 276 -1.97 4.69 -16.33
C LEU A 276 -1.33 4.30 -17.67
N SER A 277 -0.24 3.57 -17.61
CA SER A 277 0.31 2.94 -18.81
C SER A 277 -0.66 1.87 -19.35
N PRO A 278 -0.58 1.49 -20.64
CA PRO A 278 -1.47 0.47 -21.21
C PRO A 278 -1.48 -0.85 -20.41
N GLN A 279 -0.31 -1.32 -19.96
CA GLN A 279 -0.19 -2.51 -19.12
C GLN A 279 -0.83 -2.32 -17.73
N ALA A 280 -0.67 -1.16 -17.11
CA ALA A 280 -1.29 -0.87 -15.82
C ALA A 280 -2.82 -0.75 -15.96
N GLN A 281 -3.30 -0.20 -17.07
CA GLN A 281 -4.73 -0.14 -17.37
C GLN A 281 -5.32 -1.55 -17.56
N ALA A 282 -4.65 -2.42 -18.32
CA ALA A 282 -5.07 -3.80 -18.52
C ALA A 282 -5.14 -4.58 -17.18
N VAL A 283 -4.12 -4.42 -16.33
CA VAL A 283 -4.12 -5.05 -15.00
C VAL A 283 -5.22 -4.48 -14.09
N LYS A 284 -5.52 -3.18 -14.17
CA LYS A 284 -6.66 -2.57 -13.47
C LYS A 284 -7.99 -3.19 -13.90
N GLU A 285 -8.19 -3.39 -15.20
CA GLU A 285 -9.41 -4.00 -15.74
C GLU A 285 -9.56 -5.45 -15.26
N LEU A 286 -8.48 -6.24 -15.24
CA LEU A 286 -8.48 -7.57 -14.65
C LEU A 286 -8.78 -7.54 -13.15
N LEU A 287 -8.21 -6.60 -12.40
CA LEU A 287 -8.53 -6.44 -10.98
C LEU A 287 -10.02 -6.19 -10.76
N MET A 288 -10.62 -5.30 -11.54
CA MET A 288 -12.07 -5.02 -11.46
C MET A 288 -12.89 -6.26 -11.83
N SER A 289 -12.50 -7.01 -12.86
CA SER A 289 -13.14 -8.27 -13.25
C SER A 289 -13.06 -9.33 -12.14
N VAL A 290 -11.89 -9.49 -11.53
CA VAL A 290 -11.69 -10.42 -10.39
C VAL A 290 -12.63 -10.07 -9.23
N ILE A 291 -12.73 -8.79 -8.87
CA ILE A 291 -13.59 -8.34 -7.77
C ILE A 291 -15.07 -8.56 -8.09
N SER A 292 -15.49 -8.32 -9.33
CA SER A 292 -16.88 -8.51 -9.78
C SER A 292 -17.23 -9.98 -10.09
N SER A 293 -16.30 -10.91 -9.87
CA SER A 293 -16.53 -12.31 -10.20
C SER A 293 -17.53 -12.98 -9.23
N PRO A 294 -18.39 -13.94 -9.69
CA PRO A 294 -19.33 -14.67 -8.83
C PRO A 294 -18.66 -15.44 -7.68
N VAL A 295 -17.37 -15.73 -7.79
CA VAL A 295 -16.58 -16.35 -6.71
C VAL A 295 -16.41 -15.41 -5.53
N MET A 296 -16.35 -14.10 -5.80
CA MET A 296 -16.28 -13.07 -4.77
C MET A 296 -17.67 -12.76 -4.21
N GLU A 297 -18.72 -12.72 -5.03
CA GLU A 297 -20.12 -12.53 -4.59
C GLU A 297 -20.59 -13.61 -3.60
N LYS A 298 -20.22 -14.87 -3.82
CA LYS A 298 -20.53 -15.97 -2.87
C LYS A 298 -19.91 -15.81 -1.49
N ARG A 299 -18.96 -14.88 -1.32
CA ARG A 299 -18.34 -14.55 -0.04
C ARG A 299 -19.09 -13.47 0.77
N GLN A 300 -20.31 -13.10 0.37
CA GLN A 300 -21.20 -12.12 1.06
C GLN A 300 -20.60 -10.70 1.18
N TRP A 301 -19.86 -10.25 0.20
CA TRP A 301 -19.36 -8.87 0.19
C TRP A 301 -20.41 -7.91 -0.40
N GLN A 302 -20.58 -6.76 0.25
CA GLN A 302 -21.44 -5.71 -0.28
C GLN A 302 -20.62 -4.89 -1.28
N LEU A 303 -20.86 -5.10 -2.59
CA LEU A 303 -20.32 -4.24 -3.63
C LEU A 303 -20.90 -2.82 -3.44
N VAL A 304 -20.06 -1.82 -3.53
CA VAL A 304 -20.47 -0.41 -3.49
C VAL A 304 -20.85 -0.03 -4.93
N SER A 305 -22.14 0.22 -5.13
CA SER A 305 -22.73 0.68 -6.40
C SER A 305 -22.44 2.15 -6.66
#